data_fc450e717f6a1a9b50fde0c91af3b3a3
#
_entry.id   fc450e717f6a1a9b50fde0c91af3b3a3
#
_cell.length_a   1.000
_cell.length_b   1.000
_cell.length_c   1.000
_cell.angle_alpha   90.00
_cell.angle_beta   90.00
_cell.angle_gamma   90.00
#
_symmetry.space_group_name_H-M   'P 1'
#
loop_
_entity.id
_entity.type
_entity.pdbx_description
1 polymer ?
#
loop_
_entity_poly.entity_id
_entity_poly.type
_entity_poly.pdbx_seq_one_letter_code
_entity_poly.pdbx_strand_id
1 'polypeptide(L)'
;MPLFLLSLPTLLCSLVFSAVPVQADHHAKGSAPLLQTGDRVAFVGGGLIERARLNGYLETALTAGAGPKVSGLKFRNLGWSGDTVFNDARSYFGKPQEGRDRLKKIISEWKPNVVLLNYGAEVALSAGRAWTDEASASKRSAGDWDESVAVFLEGYGQMLQEIRKNAGEGLREIVVVTPPPLENLGRPLPDHRESNRRMAKVRNALQGFAKENK
;
A
#
# COMPACT_ATOMS: atom_id res chain seq x y z
N MET A 1 3.64 72.14 -19.35
CA MET A 1 4.20 70.89 -18.91
C MET A 1 3.12 69.82 -18.92
N PRO A 2 3.10 68.89 -19.86
CA PRO A 2 2.09 67.85 -19.87
C PRO A 2 2.58 66.63 -19.03
N LEU A 3 1.67 66.15 -18.13
CA LEU A 3 1.83 64.92 -17.37
C LEU A 3 1.61 63.72 -18.29
N PHE A 4 2.62 62.83 -18.40
CA PHE A 4 2.48 61.55 -19.04
C PHE A 4 1.97 60.54 -18.01
N LEU A 5 0.76 59.99 -18.25
CA LEU A 5 0.25 58.77 -17.57
C LEU A 5 0.83 57.56 -18.28
N LEU A 6 1.69 56.81 -17.56
CA LEU A 6 2.10 55.46 -17.98
C LEU A 6 1.02 54.46 -17.53
N SER A 7 0.31 53.86 -18.48
CA SER A 7 -0.56 52.70 -18.24
C SER A 7 0.28 51.43 -18.23
N LEU A 8 0.35 50.74 -17.07
CA LEU A 8 0.89 49.41 -16.95
C LEU A 8 -0.15 48.40 -17.48
N PRO A 9 0.23 47.46 -18.37
CA PRO A 9 -0.64 46.36 -18.75
C PRO A 9 -0.64 45.34 -17.65
N THR A 10 -1.84 45.10 -17.08
CA THR A 10 -2.08 44.00 -16.13
C THR A 10 -2.00 42.67 -16.89
N LEU A 11 -0.89 41.93 -16.71
CA LEU A 11 -0.72 40.58 -17.23
C LEU A 11 -1.56 39.63 -16.40
N LEU A 12 -2.76 39.31 -16.87
CA LEU A 12 -3.64 38.30 -16.27
C LEU A 12 -3.05 36.93 -16.61
N CYS A 13 -2.28 36.37 -15.67
CA CYS A 13 -1.76 34.99 -15.78
C CYS A 13 -2.91 34.03 -15.47
N SER A 14 -3.62 33.60 -16.51
CA SER A 14 -4.63 32.54 -16.41
C SER A 14 -3.94 31.22 -16.18
N LEU A 15 -3.86 30.78 -14.92
CA LEU A 15 -3.50 29.42 -14.54
C LEU A 15 -4.61 28.48 -15.01
N VAL A 16 -4.44 27.90 -16.19
CA VAL A 16 -5.26 26.80 -16.66
C VAL A 16 -4.89 25.57 -15.84
N PHE A 17 -5.65 25.28 -14.79
CA PHE A 17 -5.61 23.99 -14.13
C PHE A 17 -6.20 22.96 -15.11
N SER A 18 -5.33 22.26 -15.84
CA SER A 18 -5.73 21.07 -16.56
C SER A 18 -6.05 20.01 -15.52
N ALA A 19 -7.32 19.90 -15.15
CA ALA A 19 -7.82 18.75 -14.40
C ALA A 19 -7.60 17.52 -15.31
N VAL A 20 -6.60 16.71 -14.99
CA VAL A 20 -6.47 15.37 -15.56
C VAL A 20 -7.72 14.62 -15.11
N PRO A 21 -8.58 14.16 -16.02
CA PRO A 21 -9.71 13.34 -15.61
C PRO A 21 -9.15 12.06 -15.00
N VAL A 22 -9.36 11.86 -13.70
CA VAL A 22 -9.21 10.55 -13.07
C VAL A 22 -10.30 9.70 -13.71
N GLN A 23 -9.91 8.90 -14.70
CA GLN A 23 -10.79 7.86 -15.23
C GLN A 23 -11.03 6.83 -14.13
N ALA A 24 -12.13 7.02 -13.42
CA ALA A 24 -12.74 6.01 -12.56
C ALA A 24 -13.52 5.04 -13.47
N ASP A 25 -12.81 4.37 -14.37
CA ASP A 25 -13.39 3.29 -15.15
C ASP A 25 -12.82 1.96 -14.67
N HIS A 26 -13.67 1.21 -14.04
CA HIS A 26 -13.88 -0.24 -14.03
C HIS A 26 -14.64 -0.69 -12.78
N HIS A 27 -15.79 -0.09 -12.51
CA HIS A 27 -16.81 -0.88 -11.85
C HIS A 27 -17.42 -1.80 -12.89
N ALA A 28 -16.98 -3.06 -12.89
CA ALA A 28 -17.70 -4.12 -13.59
C ALA A 28 -19.18 -4.04 -13.17
N LYS A 29 -20.07 -3.82 -14.13
CA LYS A 29 -21.52 -3.79 -13.89
C LYS A 29 -21.90 -5.07 -13.13
N GLY A 30 -22.29 -4.95 -11.86
CA GLY A 30 -22.79 -6.06 -11.05
C GLY A 30 -21.97 -6.50 -9.83
N SER A 31 -20.78 -5.93 -9.57
CA SER A 31 -20.07 -6.21 -8.31
C SER A 31 -20.65 -5.41 -7.14
N ALA A 32 -20.81 -6.06 -5.98
CA ALA A 32 -21.17 -5.38 -4.76
C ALA A 32 -20.14 -4.26 -4.44
N PRO A 33 -20.57 -3.14 -3.85
CA PRO A 33 -19.65 -2.07 -3.51
C PRO A 33 -18.61 -2.57 -2.49
N LEU A 34 -17.35 -2.17 -2.69
CA LEU A 34 -16.24 -2.55 -1.80
C LEU A 34 -16.52 -2.15 -0.35
N LEU A 35 -17.03 -0.93 -0.14
CA LEU A 35 -17.32 -0.39 1.17
C LEU A 35 -18.83 -0.28 1.41
N GLN A 36 -19.22 -0.60 2.64
CA GLN A 36 -20.60 -0.55 3.13
C GLN A 36 -20.69 0.32 4.38
N THR A 37 -21.88 0.84 4.65
CA THR A 37 -22.14 1.61 5.87
C THR A 37 -21.72 0.85 7.12
N GLY A 38 -20.96 1.52 7.98
CA GLY A 38 -20.49 0.96 9.25
C GLY A 38 -19.22 0.10 9.17
N ASP A 39 -18.64 -0.06 7.96
CA ASP A 39 -17.44 -0.89 7.80
C ASP A 39 -16.26 -0.42 8.65
N ARG A 40 -15.53 -1.42 9.13
CA ARG A 40 -14.21 -1.28 9.72
C ARG A 40 -13.16 -1.64 8.68
N VAL A 41 -12.37 -0.67 8.26
CA VAL A 41 -11.35 -0.78 7.23
C VAL A 41 -9.97 -0.74 7.89
N ALA A 42 -9.19 -1.81 7.75
CA ALA A 42 -7.81 -1.84 8.22
C ALA A 42 -6.82 -1.63 7.06
N PHE A 43 -5.84 -0.76 7.25
CA PHE A 43 -4.69 -0.63 6.37
C PHE A 43 -3.52 -1.39 7.00
N VAL A 44 -2.99 -2.39 6.31
CA VAL A 44 -1.85 -3.20 6.76
C VAL A 44 -0.72 -3.05 5.75
N GLY A 45 0.49 -2.77 6.22
CA GLY A 45 1.61 -2.58 5.30
C GLY A 45 2.85 -1.99 5.96
N GLY A 46 3.84 -1.69 5.14
CA GLY A 46 5.10 -1.07 5.54
C GLY A 46 5.02 0.46 5.65
N GLY A 47 6.15 1.11 5.39
CA GLY A 47 6.32 2.55 5.58
C GLY A 47 5.38 3.44 4.76
N LEU A 48 4.93 3.00 3.58
CA LEU A 48 3.93 3.76 2.80
C LEU A 48 2.62 3.91 3.57
N ILE A 49 2.12 2.80 4.10
CA ILE A 49 0.87 2.79 4.87
C ILE A 49 1.04 3.57 6.19
N GLU A 50 2.16 3.38 6.88
CA GLU A 50 2.42 4.14 8.10
C GLU A 50 2.40 5.66 7.86
N ARG A 51 3.06 6.12 6.81
CA ARG A 51 3.14 7.55 6.48
C ARG A 51 1.80 8.12 6.01
N ALA A 52 0.97 7.33 5.34
CA ALA A 52 -0.34 7.76 4.87
C ALA A 52 -1.26 8.24 6.02
N ARG A 53 -1.05 7.76 7.26
CA ARG A 53 -1.82 8.19 8.43
C ARG A 53 -1.65 9.66 8.80
N LEU A 54 -0.53 10.28 8.39
CA LEU A 54 -0.19 11.65 8.81
C LEU A 54 -1.20 12.69 8.28
N ASN A 55 -1.78 12.44 7.12
CA ASN A 55 -2.66 13.40 6.44
C ASN A 55 -4.08 12.88 6.21
N GLY A 56 -4.37 11.62 6.50
CA GLY A 56 -5.69 11.02 6.30
C GLY A 56 -6.15 10.94 4.83
N TYR A 57 -5.23 10.97 3.87
CA TYR A 57 -5.59 10.98 2.45
C TYR A 57 -6.28 9.69 2.01
N LEU A 58 -5.85 8.53 2.51
CA LEU A 58 -6.47 7.24 2.18
C LEU A 58 -7.90 7.18 2.70
N GLU A 59 -8.10 7.56 3.95
CA GLU A 59 -9.41 7.60 4.59
C GLU A 59 -10.35 8.54 3.85
N THR A 60 -9.87 9.73 3.49
CA THR A 60 -10.64 10.73 2.73
C THR A 60 -11.00 10.21 1.34
N ALA A 61 -10.02 9.66 0.61
CA ALA A 61 -10.25 9.13 -0.74
C ALA A 61 -11.26 7.97 -0.75
N LEU A 62 -11.14 7.04 0.21
CA LEU A 62 -12.05 5.91 0.34
C LEU A 62 -13.45 6.36 0.74
N THR A 63 -13.57 7.32 1.65
CA THR A 63 -14.87 7.88 2.06
C THR A 63 -15.56 8.60 0.89
N ALA A 64 -14.81 9.42 0.16
CA ALA A 64 -15.33 10.13 -1.02
C ALA A 64 -15.70 9.14 -2.15
N GLY A 65 -14.86 8.13 -2.39
CA GLY A 65 -15.10 7.12 -3.42
C GLY A 65 -16.26 6.17 -3.10
N ALA A 66 -16.55 5.94 -1.82
CA ALA A 66 -17.70 5.14 -1.40
C ALA A 66 -19.05 5.82 -1.70
N GLY A 67 -19.04 7.14 -1.83
CA GLY A 67 -20.20 7.94 -2.17
C GLY A 67 -21.15 8.24 -0.99
N PRO A 68 -22.17 9.08 -1.23
CA PRO A 68 -22.97 9.67 -0.15
C PRO A 68 -23.91 8.68 0.57
N LYS A 69 -24.10 7.49 0.01
CA LYS A 69 -24.95 6.45 0.63
C LYS A 69 -24.21 5.61 1.68
N VAL A 70 -22.86 5.68 1.72
CA VAL A 70 -22.03 4.96 2.65
C VAL A 70 -21.59 5.90 3.77
N SER A 71 -21.88 5.53 5.01
CA SER A 71 -21.57 6.34 6.19
C SER A 71 -21.05 5.50 7.34
N GLY A 72 -20.50 6.15 8.37
CA GLY A 72 -20.03 5.46 9.58
C GLY A 72 -18.81 4.57 9.37
N LEU A 73 -18.02 4.80 8.31
CA LEU A 73 -16.75 4.10 8.09
C LEU A 73 -15.79 4.36 9.23
N LYS A 74 -15.12 3.31 9.68
CA LYS A 74 -14.07 3.37 10.70
C LYS A 74 -12.78 2.86 10.12
N PHE A 75 -11.71 3.64 10.25
CA PHE A 75 -10.40 3.30 9.70
C PHE A 75 -9.41 3.01 10.82
N ARG A 76 -8.55 2.02 10.59
CA ARG A 76 -7.41 1.75 11.46
C ARG A 76 -6.16 1.52 10.62
N ASN A 77 -5.20 2.42 10.78
CA ASN A 77 -3.92 2.29 10.12
C ASN A 77 -2.98 1.41 10.98
N LEU A 78 -2.59 0.28 10.41
CA LEU A 78 -1.66 -0.70 10.99
C LEU A 78 -0.35 -0.75 10.19
N GLY A 79 -0.02 0.32 9.47
CA GLY A 79 1.27 0.47 8.81
C GLY A 79 2.41 0.53 9.83
N TRP A 80 3.57 -0.03 9.44
CA TRP A 80 4.76 -0.06 10.29
C TRP A 80 6.01 0.04 9.44
N SER A 81 6.81 1.09 9.63
CA SER A 81 8.04 1.30 8.86
C SER A 81 9.02 0.16 9.05
N GLY A 82 9.60 -0.31 7.95
CA GLY A 82 10.51 -1.44 7.95
C GLY A 82 9.86 -2.82 8.05
N ASP A 83 8.52 -2.87 8.18
CA ASP A 83 7.81 -4.14 8.26
C ASP A 83 7.75 -4.84 6.90
N THR A 84 7.75 -6.16 6.95
CA THR A 84 7.64 -7.06 5.80
C THR A 84 6.43 -7.97 5.95
N VAL A 85 6.18 -8.82 4.96
CA VAL A 85 5.14 -9.86 5.03
C VAL A 85 5.35 -10.85 6.19
N PHE A 86 6.53 -10.86 6.80
CA PHE A 86 6.86 -11.71 7.95
C PHE A 86 6.65 -11.01 9.30
N ASN A 87 6.31 -9.72 9.31
CA ASN A 87 6.08 -8.86 10.48
C ASN A 87 7.28 -8.71 11.43
N ASP A 88 8.48 -8.79 10.89
CA ASP A 88 9.76 -8.76 11.65
C ASP A 88 9.95 -7.44 12.39
N ALA A 89 9.65 -6.30 11.76
CA ALA A 89 9.79 -5.01 12.42
C ALA A 89 8.82 -4.82 13.60
N ARG A 90 7.71 -5.55 13.61
CA ARG A 90 6.73 -5.51 14.72
C ARG A 90 7.18 -6.28 15.95
N SER A 91 8.26 -7.03 15.86
CA SER A 91 8.80 -7.81 17.00
C SER A 91 9.51 -6.95 18.06
N TYR A 92 9.85 -5.68 17.76
CA TYR A 92 10.62 -4.80 18.64
C TYR A 92 11.94 -5.44 19.12
N PHE A 93 12.74 -5.98 18.20
CA PHE A 93 13.96 -6.73 18.48
C PHE A 93 13.76 -8.11 19.12
N GLY A 94 12.53 -8.56 19.23
CA GLY A 94 12.19 -9.93 19.61
C GLY A 94 12.19 -10.89 18.43
N LYS A 95 11.63 -12.07 18.61
CA LYS A 95 11.49 -13.07 17.54
C LYS A 95 10.42 -12.63 16.53
N PRO A 96 10.57 -12.93 15.21
CA PRO A 96 9.57 -12.61 14.19
C PRO A 96 8.14 -13.08 14.55
N GLN A 97 8.03 -14.22 15.25
CA GLN A 97 6.74 -14.71 15.73
C GLN A 97 5.98 -13.71 16.61
N GLU A 98 6.69 -12.95 17.44
CA GLU A 98 6.06 -11.93 18.30
C GLU A 98 5.42 -10.81 17.49
N GLY A 99 6.06 -10.43 16.37
CA GLY A 99 5.50 -9.45 15.43
C GLY A 99 4.20 -9.96 14.78
N ARG A 100 4.21 -11.23 14.34
CA ARG A 100 3.02 -11.90 13.80
C ARG A 100 1.90 -11.96 14.82
N ASP A 101 2.19 -12.33 16.06
CA ASP A 101 1.19 -12.45 17.11
C ASP A 101 0.58 -11.09 17.49
N ARG A 102 1.38 -10.01 17.44
CA ARG A 102 0.85 -8.64 17.62
C ARG A 102 -0.14 -8.27 16.54
N LEU A 103 0.17 -8.51 15.25
CA LEU A 103 -0.76 -8.21 14.17
C LEU A 103 -2.04 -9.05 14.30
N LYS A 104 -1.91 -10.37 14.56
CA LYS A 104 -3.06 -11.28 14.80
C LYS A 104 -3.97 -10.76 15.90
N LYS A 105 -3.37 -10.38 17.03
CA LYS A 105 -4.13 -9.82 18.18
C LYS A 105 -4.92 -8.59 17.76
N ILE A 106 -4.28 -7.62 17.08
CA ILE A 106 -4.94 -6.40 16.66
C ILE A 106 -6.08 -6.70 15.67
N ILE A 107 -5.88 -7.59 14.71
CA ILE A 107 -6.88 -7.99 13.73
C ILE A 107 -8.07 -8.69 14.43
N SER A 108 -7.81 -9.59 15.37
CA SER A 108 -8.85 -10.31 16.10
C SER A 108 -9.70 -9.41 17.03
N GLU A 109 -9.09 -8.39 17.60
CA GLU A 109 -9.78 -7.40 18.45
C GLU A 109 -10.56 -6.38 17.62
N TRP A 110 -9.95 -5.89 16.52
CA TRP A 110 -10.57 -4.89 15.65
C TRP A 110 -11.66 -5.46 14.75
N LYS A 111 -11.51 -6.72 14.30
CA LYS A 111 -12.44 -7.44 13.40
C LYS A 111 -12.79 -6.61 12.17
N PRO A 112 -11.84 -6.33 11.27
CA PRO A 112 -12.09 -5.53 10.07
C PRO A 112 -13.07 -6.23 9.13
N ASN A 113 -13.87 -5.46 8.42
CA ASN A 113 -14.72 -5.93 7.32
C ASN A 113 -13.98 -5.91 5.98
N VAL A 114 -13.04 -4.95 5.82
CA VAL A 114 -12.20 -4.80 4.65
C VAL A 114 -10.76 -4.55 5.11
N VAL A 115 -9.81 -5.22 4.47
CA VAL A 115 -8.37 -5.01 4.70
C VAL A 115 -7.71 -4.58 3.41
N LEU A 116 -6.99 -3.45 3.43
CA LEU A 116 -6.07 -3.05 2.36
C LEU A 116 -4.67 -3.47 2.75
N LEU A 117 -4.06 -4.36 1.97
CA LEU A 117 -2.76 -4.96 2.25
C LEU A 117 -1.72 -4.49 1.25
N ASN A 118 -0.71 -3.73 1.71
CA ASN A 118 0.33 -3.14 0.89
C ASN A 118 1.73 -3.53 1.38
N TYR A 119 2.33 -4.48 0.67
CA TYR A 119 3.72 -4.89 0.81
C TYR A 119 4.35 -5.12 -0.57
N GLY A 120 5.67 -5.27 -0.61
CA GLY A 120 6.44 -5.62 -1.80
C GLY A 120 7.42 -4.53 -2.24
N ALA A 121 7.30 -3.29 -1.73
CA ALA A 121 8.30 -2.26 -1.98
C ALA A 121 9.67 -2.65 -1.40
N GLU A 122 9.69 -3.24 -0.23
CA GLU A 122 10.87 -3.73 0.48
C GLU A 122 11.65 -4.75 -0.35
N VAL A 123 10.96 -5.68 -1.03
CA VAL A 123 11.59 -6.65 -1.93
C VAL A 123 12.27 -5.97 -3.11
N ALA A 124 11.58 -5.04 -3.74
CA ALA A 124 12.12 -4.28 -4.87
C ALA A 124 13.33 -3.42 -4.48
N LEU A 125 13.33 -2.87 -3.27
CA LEU A 125 14.39 -1.98 -2.77
C LEU A 125 15.58 -2.73 -2.18
N SER A 126 15.38 -3.95 -1.68
CA SER A 126 16.44 -4.78 -1.10
C SER A 126 17.44 -5.32 -2.12
N ALA A 127 17.21 -5.09 -3.40
CA ALA A 127 18.07 -5.57 -4.50
C ALA A 127 18.30 -7.10 -4.48
N GLY A 128 17.25 -7.86 -4.16
CA GLY A 128 17.32 -9.33 -4.14
C GLY A 128 17.89 -9.94 -2.86
N ARG A 129 18.01 -9.17 -1.77
CA ARG A 129 18.25 -9.76 -0.46
C ARG A 129 16.98 -10.45 -0.02
N ALA A 130 17.03 -11.77 0.10
CA ALA A 130 15.90 -12.53 0.60
C ALA A 130 15.62 -12.17 2.05
N TRP A 131 14.41 -11.75 2.32
CA TRP A 131 13.88 -11.63 3.67
C TRP A 131 13.48 -13.02 4.12
N THR A 132 14.15 -13.55 5.11
CA THR A 132 13.92 -14.93 5.54
C THR A 132 13.82 -15.00 7.04
N ASP A 133 13.12 -16.01 7.53
CA ASP A 133 13.29 -16.42 8.90
C ASP A 133 14.77 -16.85 9.13
N GLU A 134 15.22 -16.84 10.37
CA GLU A 134 16.62 -17.11 10.71
C GLU A 134 17.16 -18.44 10.12
N ALA A 135 16.29 -19.44 9.91
CA ALA A 135 16.67 -20.73 9.36
C ALA A 135 16.97 -20.70 7.85
N SER A 136 16.36 -19.78 7.11
CA SER A 136 16.53 -19.62 5.66
C SER A 136 17.62 -18.63 5.29
N ALA A 137 17.95 -17.67 6.16
CA ALA A 137 18.91 -16.60 5.91
C ALA A 137 20.33 -17.10 5.58
N SER A 138 20.72 -18.28 6.09
CA SER A 138 22.06 -18.85 5.89
C SER A 138 22.28 -19.51 4.53
N LYS A 139 21.24 -19.75 3.73
CA LYS A 139 21.32 -20.57 2.50
C LYS A 139 21.17 -19.78 1.20
N ARG A 140 20.91 -18.47 1.22
CA ARG A 140 20.59 -17.72 0.02
C ARG A 140 21.68 -16.74 -0.37
N SER A 141 22.19 -16.89 -1.60
CA SER A 141 23.12 -15.93 -2.17
C SER A 141 22.42 -14.59 -2.40
N ALA A 142 23.04 -13.49 -2.00
CA ALA A 142 22.63 -12.17 -2.41
C ALA A 142 22.64 -12.09 -3.94
N GLY A 143 21.45 -12.06 -4.58
CA GLY A 143 21.39 -11.89 -6.03
C GLY A 143 20.30 -12.67 -6.77
N ASP A 144 19.68 -13.69 -6.19
CA ASP A 144 18.56 -14.35 -6.85
C ASP A 144 17.27 -13.56 -6.59
N TRP A 145 16.93 -12.76 -7.59
CA TRP A 145 15.75 -11.92 -7.56
C TRP A 145 14.44 -12.73 -7.62
N ASP A 146 14.39 -13.76 -8.44
CA ASP A 146 13.18 -14.55 -8.67
C ASP A 146 12.88 -15.40 -7.42
N GLU A 147 13.92 -15.90 -6.74
CA GLU A 147 13.77 -16.56 -5.45
C GLU A 147 13.24 -15.60 -4.38
N SER A 148 13.74 -14.37 -4.33
CA SER A 148 13.26 -13.35 -3.38
C SER A 148 11.78 -13.02 -3.58
N VAL A 149 11.32 -12.96 -4.83
CA VAL A 149 9.89 -12.74 -5.16
C VAL A 149 9.06 -13.95 -4.75
N ALA A 150 9.55 -15.18 -4.99
CA ALA A 150 8.83 -16.39 -4.60
C ALA A 150 8.63 -16.47 -3.08
N VAL A 151 9.69 -16.21 -2.30
CA VAL A 151 9.61 -16.16 -0.82
C VAL A 151 8.66 -15.08 -0.33
N PHE A 152 8.71 -13.92 -0.96
CA PHE A 152 7.77 -12.84 -0.65
C PHE A 152 6.32 -13.27 -0.89
N LEU A 153 6.01 -13.92 -2.01
CA LEU A 153 4.65 -14.38 -2.31
C LEU A 153 4.18 -15.48 -1.35
N GLU A 154 5.08 -16.38 -0.94
CA GLU A 154 4.77 -17.37 0.08
C GLU A 154 4.39 -16.69 1.41
N GLY A 155 5.23 -15.76 1.90
CA GLY A 155 4.95 -14.98 3.10
C GLY A 155 3.67 -14.15 2.98
N TYR A 156 3.40 -13.61 1.78
CA TYR A 156 2.17 -12.87 1.49
C TYR A 156 0.95 -13.78 1.62
N GLY A 157 1.03 -15.01 1.09
CA GLY A 157 -0.03 -16.02 1.21
C GLY A 157 -0.29 -16.42 2.67
N GLN A 158 0.77 -16.64 3.45
CA GLN A 158 0.66 -16.93 4.88
C GLN A 158 -0.02 -15.77 5.63
N MET A 159 0.37 -14.53 5.34
CA MET A 159 -0.25 -13.34 5.94
C MET A 159 -1.74 -13.24 5.60
N LEU A 160 -2.14 -13.48 4.34
CA LEU A 160 -3.54 -13.51 3.95
C LEU A 160 -4.35 -14.52 4.76
N GLN A 161 -3.83 -15.74 4.91
CA GLN A 161 -4.49 -16.80 5.69
C GLN A 161 -4.63 -16.39 7.16
N GLU A 162 -3.59 -15.80 7.75
CA GLU A 162 -3.62 -15.32 9.13
C GLU A 162 -4.63 -14.18 9.33
N ILE A 163 -4.71 -13.24 8.39
CA ILE A 163 -5.71 -12.16 8.43
C ILE A 163 -7.12 -12.75 8.35
N ARG A 164 -7.37 -13.63 7.37
CA ARG A 164 -8.69 -14.29 7.22
C ARG A 164 -9.11 -15.03 8.49
N LYS A 165 -8.20 -15.82 9.06
CA LYS A 165 -8.45 -16.60 10.27
C LYS A 165 -8.78 -15.72 11.49
N ASN A 166 -8.08 -14.60 11.65
CA ASN A 166 -8.17 -13.76 12.85
C ASN A 166 -9.23 -12.65 12.76
N ALA A 167 -9.60 -12.20 11.56
CA ALA A 167 -10.63 -11.17 11.37
C ALA A 167 -12.05 -11.71 11.65
N GLY A 168 -12.25 -13.01 11.52
CA GLY A 168 -13.55 -13.67 11.74
C GLY A 168 -14.51 -13.53 10.54
N GLU A 169 -15.73 -13.98 10.71
CA GLU A 169 -16.76 -14.09 9.66
C GLU A 169 -17.19 -12.75 9.06
N GLY A 170 -16.94 -11.64 9.75
CA GLY A 170 -17.26 -10.30 9.25
C GLY A 170 -16.32 -9.76 8.17
N LEU A 171 -15.19 -10.41 7.92
CA LEU A 171 -14.26 -10.04 6.85
C LEU A 171 -14.85 -10.39 5.49
N ARG A 172 -15.08 -9.39 4.66
CA ARG A 172 -15.62 -9.58 3.31
C ARG A 172 -14.55 -9.53 2.24
N GLU A 173 -13.55 -8.66 2.40
CA GLU A 173 -12.60 -8.40 1.33
C GLU A 173 -11.20 -8.12 1.86
N ILE A 174 -10.18 -8.65 1.16
CA ILE A 174 -8.79 -8.25 1.32
C ILE A 174 -8.31 -7.69 -0.03
N VAL A 175 -8.09 -6.39 -0.06
CA VAL A 175 -7.63 -5.68 -1.27
C VAL A 175 -6.11 -5.70 -1.29
N VAL A 176 -5.55 -6.32 -2.32
CA VAL A 176 -4.11 -6.29 -2.58
C VAL A 176 -3.75 -4.95 -3.21
N VAL A 177 -3.04 -4.12 -2.47
CA VAL A 177 -2.54 -2.83 -2.95
C VAL A 177 -1.09 -2.98 -3.38
N THR A 178 -0.82 -2.86 -4.67
CA THR A 178 0.55 -2.98 -5.20
C THR A 178 1.39 -1.75 -4.85
N PRO A 179 2.71 -1.90 -4.65
CA PRO A 179 3.58 -0.76 -4.37
C PRO A 179 3.62 0.21 -5.57
N PRO A 180 3.51 1.52 -5.32
CA PRO A 180 3.65 2.53 -6.36
C PRO A 180 5.11 2.64 -6.82
N PRO A 181 5.38 3.14 -8.04
CA PRO A 181 6.73 3.48 -8.45
C PRO A 181 7.28 4.64 -7.63
N LEU A 182 8.60 4.70 -7.51
CA LEU A 182 9.32 5.84 -6.95
C LEU A 182 9.45 6.94 -8.00
N GLU A 183 9.25 8.18 -7.58
CA GLU A 183 9.47 9.33 -8.44
C GLU A 183 10.97 9.50 -8.75
N ASN A 184 11.30 9.75 -10.00
CA ASN A 184 12.66 10.07 -10.42
C ASN A 184 12.79 11.60 -10.62
N LEU A 185 13.18 12.28 -9.57
CA LEU A 185 13.24 13.74 -9.51
C LEU A 185 14.55 14.32 -10.10
N GLY A 186 15.45 13.47 -10.63
CA GLY A 186 16.70 13.90 -11.21
C GLY A 186 17.79 14.26 -10.19
N ARG A 187 18.99 14.63 -10.68
CA ARG A 187 20.12 14.99 -9.81
C ARG A 187 19.79 16.25 -8.99
N PRO A 188 20.25 16.34 -7.75
CA PRO A 188 21.16 15.42 -7.03
C PRO A 188 20.52 14.21 -6.37
N LEU A 189 19.24 13.96 -6.60
CA LEU A 189 18.50 12.86 -5.99
C LEU A 189 18.85 11.50 -6.65
N PRO A 190 18.65 10.38 -5.95
CA PRO A 190 18.93 9.05 -6.48
C PRO A 190 18.15 8.73 -7.76
N ASP A 191 18.77 7.97 -8.67
CA ASP A 191 18.09 7.41 -9.82
C ASP A 191 17.35 6.15 -9.45
N HIS A 192 16.03 6.18 -9.59
CA HIS A 192 15.15 5.08 -9.21
C HIS A 192 14.73 4.15 -10.37
N ARG A 193 15.30 4.31 -11.56
CA ARG A 193 14.92 3.50 -12.74
C ARG A 193 15.02 2.01 -12.51
N GLU A 194 16.12 1.56 -11.90
CA GLU A 194 16.31 0.13 -11.63
C GLU A 194 15.37 -0.36 -10.52
N SER A 195 15.21 0.39 -9.45
CA SER A 195 14.23 0.08 -8.40
C SER A 195 12.81 -0.01 -8.96
N ASN A 196 12.45 0.87 -9.90
CA ASN A 196 11.14 0.85 -10.54
C ASN A 196 10.95 -0.34 -11.49
N ARG A 197 12.00 -0.83 -12.16
CA ARG A 197 11.91 -2.09 -12.92
C ARG A 197 11.62 -3.27 -12.00
N ARG A 198 12.30 -3.36 -10.86
CA ARG A 198 12.04 -4.39 -9.84
C ARG A 198 10.63 -4.23 -9.24
N MET A 199 10.21 -2.99 -8.95
CA MET A 199 8.86 -2.70 -8.47
C MET A 199 7.78 -3.18 -9.44
N ALA A 200 8.01 -2.99 -10.76
CA ALA A 200 7.09 -3.49 -11.78
C ALA A 200 6.98 -5.03 -11.78
N LYS A 201 8.11 -5.75 -11.59
CA LYS A 201 8.09 -7.22 -11.48
C LYS A 201 7.29 -7.67 -10.25
N VAL A 202 7.53 -7.06 -9.07
CA VAL A 202 6.76 -7.36 -7.84
C VAL A 202 5.28 -7.10 -8.04
N ARG A 203 4.92 -5.98 -8.66
CA ARG A 203 3.54 -5.65 -8.97
C ARG A 203 2.87 -6.71 -9.86
N ASN A 204 3.56 -7.14 -10.92
CA ASN A 204 3.04 -8.18 -11.83
C ASN A 204 2.88 -9.52 -11.10
N ALA A 205 3.83 -9.90 -10.25
CA ALA A 205 3.75 -11.10 -9.43
C ALA A 205 2.57 -11.05 -8.44
N LEU A 206 2.35 -9.92 -7.76
CA LEU A 206 1.19 -9.73 -6.88
C LEU A 206 -0.13 -9.77 -7.64
N GLN A 207 -0.18 -9.22 -8.86
CA GLN A 207 -1.39 -9.29 -9.69
C GLN A 207 -1.72 -10.72 -10.12
N GLY A 208 -0.71 -11.52 -10.48
CA GLY A 208 -0.85 -12.95 -10.73
C GLY A 208 -1.38 -13.68 -9.49
N PHE A 209 -0.68 -13.52 -8.38
CA PHE A 209 -1.05 -14.10 -7.10
C PHE A 209 -2.49 -13.77 -6.66
N ALA A 210 -2.92 -12.52 -6.81
CA ALA A 210 -4.27 -12.10 -6.44
C ALA A 210 -5.35 -12.75 -7.33
N LYS A 211 -5.05 -13.06 -8.60
CA LYS A 211 -5.97 -13.77 -9.50
C LYS A 211 -6.13 -15.24 -9.11
N GLU A 212 -5.06 -15.86 -8.62
CA GLU A 212 -5.04 -17.28 -8.22
C GLU A 212 -5.66 -17.53 -6.84
N ASN A 213 -5.74 -16.49 -5.99
CA ASN A 213 -6.20 -16.57 -4.60
C ASN A 213 -7.54 -15.83 -4.33
N LYS A 214 -8.37 -15.71 -5.37
CA LYS A 214 -9.72 -15.13 -5.29
C LYS A 214 -10.68 -15.96 -4.45
#